data_b5135ad446066e67ed950b4ec525335f
#
_entry.id   b5135ad446066e67ed950b4ec525335f
#
_cell.length_a   1.000
_cell.length_b   1.000
_cell.length_c   1.000
_cell.angle_alpha   90.00
_cell.angle_beta   90.00
_cell.angle_gamma   90.00
#
_symmetry.space_group_name_H-M   'P 1'
#
loop_
_entity.id
_entity.type
_entity.pdbx_description
1 polymer ?
#
loop_
_entity_poly.entity_id
_entity_poly.type
_entity_poly.pdbx_seq_one_letter_code
_entity_poly.pdbx_strand_id
1 'polypeptide(L)'
;MKLRNSAVSCLRALIGLAVFSISGQLLAQSSDWKAPPSSANRPNPVAGNANATAAGQKLYVANCVTCHGPAGKGDGPGAAALEKKPADLTARIRAGATDGELFWKISEGRSPMISWKGSLSETQRWELVNYIKSLAGK
;
A
#
# COMPACT_ATOMS: atom_id res chain seq x y z
N MET A 1 -80.56 -37.73 -15.40
CA MET A 1 -80.19 -37.47 -16.80
C MET A 1 -79.09 -36.45 -16.83
N LYS A 2 -77.90 -36.95 -17.21
CA LYS A 2 -76.66 -36.33 -17.58
C LYS A 2 -76.22 -34.97 -16.95
N LEU A 3 -75.35 -35.12 -16.01
CA LEU A 3 -74.43 -34.16 -15.46
C LEU A 3 -73.22 -34.05 -16.35
N ARG A 4 -72.77 -32.86 -16.62
CA ARG A 4 -71.46 -32.63 -17.18
C ARG A 4 -70.65 -31.72 -16.26
N ASN A 5 -69.69 -32.33 -15.63
CA ASN A 5 -68.67 -31.65 -14.84
C ASN A 5 -67.70 -30.87 -15.76
N SER A 6 -67.52 -29.65 -15.50
CA SER A 6 -66.40 -28.90 -16.01
C SER A 6 -65.45 -28.59 -14.87
N ALA A 7 -64.32 -29.30 -14.90
CA ALA A 7 -63.23 -29.03 -13.99
C ALA A 7 -62.50 -27.76 -14.42
N VAL A 8 -62.57 -26.77 -13.56
CA VAL A 8 -61.75 -25.55 -13.72
C VAL A 8 -60.44 -25.79 -13.03
N SER A 9 -59.44 -26.10 -13.82
CA SER A 9 -58.05 -26.15 -13.35
C SER A 9 -57.57 -24.77 -12.94
N CYS A 10 -57.43 -24.56 -11.66
CA CYS A 10 -56.69 -23.44 -11.09
C CYS A 10 -55.19 -23.61 -11.30
N LEU A 11 -54.67 -23.00 -12.34
CA LEU A 11 -53.23 -22.87 -12.54
C LEU A 11 -52.69 -21.79 -11.61
N ARG A 12 -52.22 -22.20 -10.43
CA ARG A 12 -51.49 -21.31 -9.54
C ARG A 12 -50.08 -21.08 -10.10
N ALA A 13 -49.87 -19.96 -10.74
CA ALA A 13 -48.58 -19.45 -11.08
C ALA A 13 -47.83 -19.06 -9.80
N LEU A 14 -46.88 -19.88 -9.39
CA LEU A 14 -45.91 -19.53 -8.35
C LEU A 14 -44.90 -18.56 -8.96
N ILE A 15 -45.12 -17.29 -8.74
CA ILE A 15 -44.12 -16.25 -9.01
C ILE A 15 -43.09 -16.34 -7.90
N GLY A 16 -42.01 -17.09 -8.14
CA GLY A 16 -40.83 -17.12 -7.28
C GLY A 16 -40.14 -15.77 -7.38
N LEU A 17 -40.26 -14.93 -6.36
CA LEU A 17 -39.38 -13.77 -6.18
C LEU A 17 -37.98 -14.29 -5.86
N ALA A 18 -37.14 -14.40 -6.88
CA ALA A 18 -35.69 -14.56 -6.68
C ALA A 18 -35.16 -13.23 -6.11
N VAL A 19 -35.05 -13.14 -4.80
CA VAL A 19 -34.31 -12.07 -4.13
C VAL A 19 -32.85 -12.28 -4.47
N PHE A 20 -32.38 -11.61 -5.51
CA PHE A 20 -30.96 -11.54 -5.83
C PHE A 20 -30.30 -10.68 -4.76
N SER A 21 -29.83 -11.33 -3.68
CA SER A 21 -28.97 -10.69 -2.70
C SER A 21 -27.67 -10.31 -3.38
N ILE A 22 -27.59 -9.08 -3.86
CA ILE A 22 -26.33 -8.48 -4.28
C ILE A 22 -25.54 -8.26 -2.98
N SER A 23 -24.81 -9.29 -2.58
CA SER A 23 -23.76 -9.15 -1.59
C SER A 23 -22.71 -8.22 -2.19
N GLY A 24 -22.87 -6.94 -1.91
CA GLY A 24 -21.86 -5.94 -2.21
C GLY A 24 -20.57 -6.35 -1.50
N GLN A 25 -19.71 -7.06 -2.20
CA GLN A 25 -18.33 -7.19 -1.80
C GLN A 25 -17.76 -5.78 -1.82
N LEU A 26 -17.74 -5.17 -0.65
CA LEU A 26 -16.89 -4.03 -0.36
C LEU A 26 -15.46 -4.55 -0.57
N LEU A 27 -15.00 -4.53 -1.83
CA LEU A 27 -13.59 -4.66 -2.13
C LEU A 27 -12.93 -3.54 -1.34
N ALA A 28 -12.39 -3.89 -0.16
CA ALA A 28 -11.44 -3.06 0.51
C ALA A 28 -10.38 -2.78 -0.54
N GLN A 29 -10.47 -1.61 -1.17
CA GLN A 29 -9.43 -1.09 -2.02
C GLN A 29 -8.23 -0.89 -1.10
N SER A 30 -7.48 -1.97 -0.87
CA SER A 30 -6.12 -1.86 -0.43
C SER A 30 -5.51 -0.90 -1.45
N SER A 31 -5.20 0.29 -0.96
CA SER A 31 -4.68 1.34 -1.82
C SER A 31 -3.42 0.81 -2.48
N ASP A 32 -3.58 0.37 -3.71
CA ASP A 32 -2.61 -0.41 -4.45
C ASP A 32 -1.46 0.49 -4.94
N TRP A 33 -0.73 1.07 -3.97
CA TRP A 33 0.47 1.82 -4.26
C TRP A 33 1.62 0.84 -4.46
N LYS A 34 1.55 0.12 -5.55
CA LYS A 34 2.56 -0.84 -5.98
C LYS A 34 3.47 -0.19 -7.01
N ALA A 35 4.76 -0.41 -6.85
CA ALA A 35 5.72 -0.05 -7.88
C ALA A 35 5.48 -0.94 -9.12
N PRO A 36 5.60 -0.38 -10.32
CA PRO A 36 5.63 -1.19 -11.55
C PRO A 36 6.72 -2.26 -11.45
N PRO A 37 6.53 -3.46 -12.03
CA PRO A 37 7.53 -4.54 -11.96
C PRO A 37 8.93 -4.12 -12.41
N SER A 38 9.02 -3.27 -13.44
CA SER A 38 10.29 -2.70 -13.91
C SER A 38 11.01 -1.86 -12.86
N SER A 39 10.26 -1.18 -11.99
CA SER A 39 10.82 -0.39 -10.89
C SER A 39 11.09 -1.24 -9.66
N ALA A 40 10.17 -2.14 -9.31
CA ALA A 40 10.31 -3.00 -8.13
C ALA A 40 11.52 -3.93 -8.23
N ASN A 41 11.89 -4.35 -9.44
CA ASN A 41 13.01 -5.25 -9.70
C ASN A 41 14.35 -4.51 -9.91
N ARG A 42 14.39 -3.18 -9.79
CA ARG A 42 15.65 -2.44 -9.90
C ARG A 42 16.62 -2.82 -8.78
N PRO A 43 17.85 -3.23 -9.10
CA PRO A 43 18.86 -3.50 -8.08
C PRO A 43 19.29 -2.18 -7.42
N ASN A 44 19.59 -2.26 -6.14
CA ASN A 44 20.17 -1.14 -5.40
C ASN A 44 21.69 -1.10 -5.63
N PRO A 45 22.22 -0.07 -6.29
CA PRO A 45 23.64 0.00 -6.66
C PRO A 45 24.57 0.18 -5.44
N VAL A 46 24.01 0.57 -4.28
CA VAL A 46 24.76 0.80 -3.05
C VAL A 46 24.39 -0.18 -1.93
N ALA A 47 23.74 -1.29 -2.27
CA ALA A 47 23.33 -2.30 -1.29
C ALA A 47 24.52 -2.79 -0.45
N GLY A 48 24.31 -2.88 0.88
CA GLY A 48 25.35 -3.35 1.81
C GLY A 48 26.49 -2.35 2.08
N ASN A 49 26.51 -1.19 1.45
CA ASN A 49 27.53 -0.17 1.68
C ASN A 49 27.24 0.59 2.99
N ALA A 50 28.13 0.45 3.98
CA ALA A 50 27.98 1.09 5.29
C ALA A 50 27.99 2.63 5.21
N ASN A 51 28.83 3.20 4.34
CA ASN A 51 28.88 4.65 4.17
C ASN A 51 27.59 5.19 3.56
N ALA A 52 27.04 4.48 2.57
CA ALA A 52 25.73 4.83 1.99
C ALA A 52 24.61 4.70 3.03
N THR A 53 24.67 3.70 3.91
CA THR A 53 23.71 3.58 5.02
C THR A 53 23.80 4.76 5.99
N ALA A 54 25.03 5.19 6.35
CA ALA A 54 25.25 6.34 7.23
C ALA A 54 24.79 7.67 6.58
N ALA A 55 25.03 7.84 5.28
CA ALA A 55 24.52 8.98 4.52
C ALA A 55 22.98 8.98 4.47
N GLY A 56 22.38 7.82 4.20
CA GLY A 56 20.92 7.62 4.21
C GLY A 56 20.30 7.92 5.57
N GLN A 57 20.99 7.61 6.67
CA GLN A 57 20.55 7.96 8.02
C GLN A 57 20.41 9.48 8.20
N LYS A 58 21.40 10.24 7.77
CA LYS A 58 21.37 11.70 7.84
C LYS A 58 20.19 12.27 7.03
N LEU A 59 20.00 11.76 5.82
CA LEU A 59 18.88 12.15 4.96
C LEU A 59 17.52 11.80 5.58
N TYR A 60 17.41 10.63 6.18
CA TYR A 60 16.19 10.16 6.83
C TYR A 60 15.83 11.05 8.03
N VAL A 61 16.80 11.38 8.87
CA VAL A 61 16.59 12.27 10.02
C VAL A 61 16.13 13.65 9.57
N ALA A 62 16.72 14.18 8.52
CA ALA A 62 16.39 15.51 8.01
C ALA A 62 15.00 15.59 7.34
N ASN A 63 14.55 14.51 6.69
CA ASN A 63 13.44 14.59 5.74
C ASN A 63 12.26 13.66 6.04
N CYS A 64 12.46 12.59 6.81
CA CYS A 64 11.49 11.50 6.91
C CYS A 64 10.94 11.28 8.33
N VAL A 65 11.76 11.55 9.36
CA VAL A 65 11.45 11.29 10.77
C VAL A 65 10.16 11.98 11.21
N THR A 66 9.90 13.21 10.75
CA THR A 66 8.70 13.96 11.12
C THR A 66 7.42 13.17 10.90
N CYS A 67 7.34 12.36 9.85
CA CYS A 67 6.16 11.55 9.55
C CYS A 67 6.39 10.07 9.90
N HIS A 68 7.53 9.49 9.51
CA HIS A 68 7.78 8.06 9.66
C HIS A 68 8.32 7.65 11.04
N GLY A 69 8.73 8.60 11.87
CA GLY A 69 9.33 8.34 13.18
C GLY A 69 10.78 7.83 13.09
N PRO A 70 11.54 7.90 14.20
CA PRO A 70 12.97 7.52 14.20
C PRO A 70 13.19 6.01 13.96
N ALA A 71 12.22 5.19 14.32
CA ALA A 71 12.25 3.74 14.09
C ALA A 71 11.50 3.31 12.81
N GLY A 72 10.96 4.23 12.02
CA GLY A 72 10.21 3.94 10.80
C GLY A 72 8.83 3.34 11.03
N LYS A 73 8.22 3.55 12.20
CA LYS A 73 6.92 2.97 12.58
C LYS A 73 5.71 3.75 12.07
N GLY A 74 5.92 4.90 11.42
CA GLY A 74 4.85 5.79 11.01
C GLY A 74 4.25 6.59 12.18
N ASP A 75 5.02 6.77 13.24
CA ASP A 75 4.69 7.39 14.52
C ASP A 75 5.43 8.70 14.76
N GLY A 76 5.91 9.33 13.70
CA GLY A 76 6.56 10.65 13.81
C GLY A 76 5.60 11.73 14.33
N PRO A 77 6.13 12.81 14.92
CA PRO A 77 5.30 13.86 15.54
C PRO A 77 4.30 14.52 14.57
N GLY A 78 4.60 14.56 13.28
CA GLY A 78 3.70 15.06 12.25
C GLY A 78 2.65 14.04 11.76
N ALA A 79 2.79 12.77 12.14
CA ALA A 79 1.89 11.71 11.63
C ALA A 79 0.43 11.91 12.07
N ALA A 80 0.22 12.49 13.26
CA ALA A 80 -1.13 12.72 13.80
C ALA A 80 -1.93 13.77 13.02
N ALA A 81 -1.25 14.67 12.32
CA ALA A 81 -1.88 15.71 11.50
C ALA A 81 -2.25 15.23 10.10
N LEU A 82 -1.87 14.01 9.73
CA LEU A 82 -2.11 13.46 8.40
C LEU A 82 -3.42 12.68 8.36
N GLU A 83 -4.25 12.95 7.37
CA GLU A 83 -5.48 12.19 7.10
C GLU A 83 -5.20 10.69 6.92
N LYS A 84 -4.08 10.37 6.27
CA LYS A 84 -3.62 9.01 6.09
C LYS A 84 -2.33 8.76 6.86
N LYS A 85 -2.40 7.87 7.83
CA LYS A 85 -1.24 7.50 8.63
C LYS A 85 -0.07 6.99 7.77
N PRO A 86 1.17 7.44 8.04
CA PRO A 86 2.36 6.91 7.38
C PRO A 86 2.52 5.40 7.62
N ALA A 87 3.05 4.70 6.64
CA ALA A 87 3.27 3.26 6.75
C ALA A 87 4.36 2.95 7.79
N ASP A 88 4.19 1.83 8.51
CA ASP A 88 5.28 1.17 9.22
C ASP A 88 6.25 0.57 8.21
N LEU A 89 7.39 1.22 8.02
CA LEU A 89 8.41 0.83 7.06
C LEU A 89 9.04 -0.51 7.44
N THR A 90 9.23 -0.77 8.74
CA THR A 90 9.83 -2.02 9.21
C THR A 90 8.93 -3.22 8.95
N ALA A 91 7.61 -3.05 9.13
CA ALA A 91 6.64 -4.08 8.79
C ALA A 91 6.61 -4.33 7.27
N ARG A 92 6.69 -3.27 6.45
CA ARG A 92 6.76 -3.41 4.99
C ARG A 92 7.99 -4.18 4.52
N ILE A 93 9.15 -3.92 5.12
CA ILE A 93 10.39 -4.62 4.78
C ILE A 93 10.29 -6.10 5.16
N ARG A 94 9.79 -6.40 6.36
CA ARG A 94 9.58 -7.81 6.79
C ARG A 94 8.56 -8.54 5.91
N ALA A 95 7.61 -7.80 5.33
CA ALA A 95 6.66 -8.35 4.36
C ALA A 95 7.23 -8.50 2.94
N GLY A 96 8.53 -8.25 2.73
CA GLY A 96 9.22 -8.50 1.48
C GLY A 96 9.29 -7.31 0.52
N ALA A 97 9.10 -6.06 0.99
CA ALA A 97 9.29 -4.89 0.14
C ALA A 97 10.71 -4.88 -0.45
N THR A 98 10.80 -4.79 -1.77
CA THR A 98 12.08 -4.75 -2.48
C THR A 98 12.72 -3.37 -2.40
N ASP A 99 14.03 -3.32 -2.63
CA ASP A 99 14.78 -2.06 -2.69
C ASP A 99 14.24 -1.15 -3.80
N GLY A 100 13.96 -1.72 -4.97
CA GLY A 100 13.38 -0.99 -6.09
C GLY A 100 11.98 -0.44 -5.80
N GLU A 101 11.14 -1.19 -5.05
CA GLU A 101 9.83 -0.70 -4.61
C GLU A 101 9.97 0.50 -3.68
N LEU A 102 10.86 0.42 -2.69
CA LEU A 102 11.12 1.52 -1.76
C LEU A 102 11.67 2.74 -2.49
N PHE A 103 12.63 2.54 -3.40
CA PHE A 103 13.19 3.60 -4.23
C PHE A 103 12.13 4.30 -5.07
N TRP A 104 11.25 3.53 -5.71
CA TRP A 104 10.17 4.08 -6.52
C TRP A 104 9.20 4.90 -5.67
N LYS A 105 8.78 4.39 -4.51
CA LYS A 105 7.88 5.12 -3.60
C LYS A 105 8.48 6.41 -3.08
N ILE A 106 9.76 6.42 -2.74
CA ILE A 106 10.48 7.63 -2.34
C ILE A 106 10.53 8.61 -3.52
N SER A 107 10.79 8.12 -4.73
CA SER A 107 10.92 8.96 -5.91
C SER A 107 9.61 9.61 -6.31
N GLU A 108 8.55 8.81 -6.43
CA GLU A 108 7.27 9.30 -6.99
C GLU A 108 6.40 9.99 -5.93
N GLY A 109 6.49 9.57 -4.67
CA GLY A 109 5.58 10.02 -3.63
C GLY A 109 4.13 9.62 -3.90
N ARG A 110 3.28 9.84 -2.93
CA ARG A 110 1.82 9.82 -3.06
C ARG A 110 1.24 10.55 -1.86
N SER A 111 0.47 11.60 -2.11
CA SER A 111 -0.11 12.42 -1.03
C SER A 111 -0.63 11.57 0.14
N PRO A 112 -0.32 11.94 1.38
CA PRO A 112 0.44 13.12 1.81
C PRO A 112 1.98 13.00 1.71
N MET A 113 2.53 11.86 1.31
CA MET A 113 3.98 11.71 1.10
C MET A 113 4.41 12.43 -0.19
N ILE A 114 5.34 13.38 -0.06
CA ILE A 114 5.85 14.14 -1.21
C ILE A 114 6.78 13.30 -2.09
N SER A 115 6.92 13.70 -3.35
CA SER A 115 7.93 13.16 -4.26
C SER A 115 9.31 13.73 -3.93
N TRP A 116 10.31 12.87 -3.79
CA TRP A 116 11.69 13.28 -3.53
C TRP A 116 12.56 13.32 -4.80
N LYS A 117 11.99 13.00 -5.96
CA LYS A 117 12.71 12.95 -7.23
C LYS A 117 13.31 14.30 -7.64
N GLY A 118 12.64 15.39 -7.30
CA GLY A 118 13.12 16.75 -7.61
C GLY A 118 14.09 17.33 -6.59
N SER A 119 14.10 16.80 -5.35
CA SER A 119 14.87 17.37 -4.23
C SER A 119 16.10 16.56 -3.86
N LEU A 120 16.10 15.26 -4.15
CA LEU A 120 17.19 14.34 -3.84
C LEU A 120 17.71 13.69 -5.11
N SER A 121 19.04 13.59 -5.22
CA SER A 121 19.69 12.84 -6.30
C SER A 121 19.29 11.36 -6.28
N GLU A 122 19.53 10.66 -7.37
CA GLU A 122 19.26 9.21 -7.44
C GLU A 122 20.08 8.45 -6.39
N THR A 123 21.35 8.78 -6.22
CA THR A 123 22.23 8.19 -5.20
C THR A 123 21.67 8.40 -3.81
N GLN A 124 21.25 9.62 -3.46
CA GLN A 124 20.68 9.94 -2.15
C GLN A 124 19.41 9.13 -1.85
N ARG A 125 18.59 8.91 -2.85
CA ARG A 125 17.38 8.07 -2.68
C ARG A 125 17.73 6.59 -2.46
N TRP A 126 18.79 6.07 -3.09
CA TRP A 126 19.31 4.73 -2.81
C TRP A 126 19.96 4.62 -1.43
N GLU A 127 20.66 5.64 -0.98
CA GLU A 127 21.20 5.74 0.38
C GLU A 127 20.07 5.69 1.43
N LEU A 128 18.96 6.40 1.17
CA LEU A 128 17.75 6.30 2.00
C LEU A 128 17.20 4.88 2.05
N VAL A 129 17.14 4.18 0.91
CA VAL A 129 16.71 2.77 0.87
C VAL A 129 17.58 1.91 1.76
N ASN A 130 18.91 2.04 1.70
CA ASN A 130 19.84 1.31 2.55
C ASN A 130 19.55 1.52 4.03
N TYR A 131 19.39 2.78 4.45
CA TYR A 131 19.09 3.08 5.84
C TYR A 131 17.73 2.54 6.27
N ILE A 132 16.69 2.75 5.48
CA ILE A 132 15.33 2.26 5.77
C ILE A 132 15.35 0.74 5.94
N LYS A 133 16.04 0.01 5.06
CA LYS A 133 16.21 -1.45 5.18
C LYS A 133 16.90 -1.84 6.48
N SER A 134 17.88 -1.07 6.95
CA SER A 134 18.59 -1.33 8.20
C SER A 134 17.71 -1.18 9.45
N LEU A 135 16.58 -0.44 9.36
CA LEU A 135 15.65 -0.29 10.47
C LEU A 135 14.93 -1.60 10.83
N ALA A 136 14.74 -2.49 9.89
CA ALA A 136 14.04 -3.76 10.13
C ALA A 136 14.91 -4.84 10.79
N GLY A 137 16.22 -4.64 10.83
CA GLY A 137 17.18 -5.53 11.48
C GLY A 137 17.59 -5.08 12.90
N LYS A 138 16.95 -4.03 13.42
CA LYS A 138 17.20 -3.50 14.78
C LYS A 138 16.16 -3.97 15.76
#